data_a3fd297bfea8a65c6cc3ac60e1a967d1
#
_entry.id   a3fd297bfea8a65c6cc3ac60e1a967d1
#
_cell.length_a   1.000
_cell.length_b   1.000
_cell.length_c   1.000
_cell.angle_alpha   90.00
_cell.angle_beta   90.00
_cell.angle_gamma   90.00
#
_symmetry.space_group_name_H-M   'P 1'
#
loop_
_entity.id
_entity.type
_entity.pdbx_description
1 polymer ?
#
loop_
_entity_poly.entity_id
_entity_poly.type
_entity_poly.pdbx_seq_one_letter_code
_entity_poly.pdbx_strand_id
1 'polypeptide(L)'
;MYCMKAAKQIKITKFTLGNIKKLECVENIKTVNGKVTVYLKKDMTNGRLEANMNQFLVQFQNGMWQVYGTEAINKLYKNPGKEAGNQWG
;
A
#
# COMPACT_ATOMS: atom_id res chain seq x y z
N MET A 1 -17.91 5.30 -12.70
CA MET A 1 -17.77 4.63 -11.74
C MET A 1 -16.68 4.97 -10.90
N TYR A 2 -16.67 4.65 -9.84
CA TYR A 2 -15.79 5.07 -9.03
C TYR A 2 -15.22 4.00 -8.21
N CYS A 3 -14.02 4.11 -7.91
CA CYS A 3 -13.39 3.11 -7.16
C CYS A 3 -13.53 3.41 -5.73
N MET A 4 -13.34 2.39 -4.94
CA MET A 4 -13.32 2.54 -3.54
C MET A 4 -12.22 3.48 -3.16
N LYS A 5 -12.49 4.42 -2.31
CA LYS A 5 -11.47 5.34 -1.88
C LYS A 5 -10.50 4.70 -0.93
N ALA A 6 -9.24 5.09 -1.05
CA ALA A 6 -8.24 4.63 -0.12
C ALA A 6 -8.38 5.39 1.19
N ALA A 7 -8.39 4.68 2.29
CA ALA A 7 -8.48 5.28 3.62
C ALA A 7 -7.10 5.66 4.13
N LYS A 8 -6.08 4.87 3.82
CA LYS A 8 -4.73 5.14 4.23
C LYS A 8 -3.77 4.68 3.16
N GLN A 9 -2.60 5.28 3.12
CA GLN A 9 -1.55 4.75 2.26
C GLN A 9 -0.21 5.02 2.92
N ILE A 10 0.73 4.14 2.74
CA ILE A 10 2.06 4.33 3.27
C ILE A 10 3.06 3.74 2.28
N LYS A 11 4.09 4.49 1.95
CA LYS A 11 5.13 4.01 1.07
C LYS A 11 6.15 3.22 1.88
N ILE A 12 6.64 2.13 1.36
CA ILE A 12 7.60 1.30 2.05
C ILE A 12 8.99 1.88 1.82
N THR A 13 9.58 2.45 2.86
CA THR A 13 10.93 2.97 2.81
C THR A 13 11.61 2.55 4.11
N LYS A 14 12.93 2.71 4.17
CA LYS A 14 13.62 2.35 5.40
C LYS A 14 13.20 3.25 6.56
N PHE A 15 12.65 4.42 6.28
CA PHE A 15 12.19 5.30 7.33
C PHE A 15 10.80 4.92 7.83
N THR A 16 10.02 4.20 7.03
CA THR A 16 8.67 3.84 7.42
C THR A 16 8.57 2.42 7.93
N LEU A 17 9.63 1.63 7.84
CA LEU A 17 9.56 0.22 8.27
C LEU A 17 9.14 0.07 9.73
N GLY A 18 9.56 0.97 10.58
CA GLY A 18 9.17 0.91 11.98
C GLY A 18 7.67 1.06 12.16
N ASN A 19 7.05 1.93 11.36
CA ASN A 19 5.60 2.11 11.42
C ASN A 19 4.88 0.98 10.73
N ILE A 20 5.42 0.51 9.61
CA ILE A 20 4.83 -0.60 8.87
C ILE A 20 4.79 -1.85 9.72
N LYS A 21 5.83 -2.09 10.49
CA LYS A 21 5.89 -3.24 11.36
C LYS A 21 4.75 -3.27 12.37
N LYS A 22 4.20 -2.12 12.72
CA LYS A 22 3.12 -2.02 13.68
C LYS A 22 1.74 -2.14 13.07
N LEU A 23 1.66 -2.21 11.75
CA LEU A 23 0.36 -2.32 11.08
C LEU A 23 -0.22 -3.70 11.32
N GLU A 24 -1.51 -3.78 11.55
CA GLU A 24 -2.13 -5.06 11.82
C GLU A 24 -2.13 -5.99 10.62
N CYS A 25 -1.96 -5.47 9.43
CA CYS A 25 -1.93 -6.31 8.23
C CYS A 25 -0.57 -6.93 7.99
N VAL A 26 0.46 -6.50 8.72
CA VAL A 26 1.82 -6.98 8.50
C VAL A 26 2.09 -8.19 9.38
N GLU A 27 2.49 -9.28 8.74
CA GLU A 27 2.81 -10.48 9.47
C GLU A 27 4.28 -10.53 9.84
N ASN A 28 5.15 -10.13 8.93
CA ASN A 28 6.58 -10.22 9.16
C ASN A 28 7.33 -9.33 8.17
N ILE A 29 8.53 -8.96 8.49
CA ILE A 29 9.40 -8.22 7.60
C ILE A 29 10.75 -8.93 7.58
N LYS A 30 11.25 -9.25 6.39
CA LYS A 30 12.54 -9.92 6.26
C LYS A 30 13.47 -9.11 5.39
N THR A 31 14.75 -9.17 5.70
CA THR A 31 15.76 -8.51 4.89
C THR A 31 16.77 -9.58 4.47
N VAL A 32 16.93 -9.74 3.16
CA VAL A 32 17.86 -10.71 2.62
C VAL A 32 18.68 -10.00 1.56
N ASN A 33 20.00 -10.04 1.71
CA ASN A 33 20.92 -9.39 0.78
C ASN A 33 20.55 -7.94 0.50
N GLY A 34 20.18 -7.24 1.54
CA GLY A 34 19.82 -5.82 1.42
C GLY A 34 18.44 -5.57 0.86
N LYS A 35 17.72 -6.62 0.50
CA LYS A 35 16.37 -6.47 0.01
C LYS A 35 15.37 -6.68 1.12
N VAL A 36 14.46 -5.76 1.29
CA VAL A 36 13.45 -5.84 2.33
C VAL A 36 12.15 -6.34 1.71
N THR A 37 11.55 -7.33 2.35
CA THR A 37 10.25 -7.83 1.92
C THR A 37 9.31 -7.80 3.12
N VAL A 38 8.16 -7.19 2.94
CA VAL A 38 7.14 -7.12 3.95
C VAL A 38 6.11 -8.18 3.65
N TYR A 39 5.84 -9.06 4.61
CA TYR A 39 4.87 -10.13 4.42
C TYR A 39 3.57 -9.73 5.11
N LEU A 40 2.46 -9.91 4.42
CA LEU A 40 1.18 -9.46 4.87
C LEU A 40 0.28 -10.62 5.24
N LYS A 41 -0.68 -10.37 6.13
CA LYS A 41 -1.61 -11.38 6.57
C LYS A 41 -2.69 -11.59 5.52
N LYS A 42 -2.96 -12.84 5.23
CA LYS A 42 -3.90 -13.20 4.20
C LYS A 42 -5.31 -12.69 4.48
N ASP A 43 -5.73 -12.71 5.71
CA ASP A 43 -7.08 -12.31 6.06
C ASP A 43 -7.28 -10.79 6.10
N MET A 44 -6.21 -10.02 5.99
CA MET A 44 -6.33 -8.57 5.98
C MET A 44 -5.88 -7.96 4.67
N THR A 45 -5.53 -8.78 3.69
CA THR A 45 -4.95 -8.30 2.44
C THR A 45 -5.65 -8.93 1.26
N ASN A 46 -5.97 -8.11 0.28
CA ASN A 46 -6.52 -8.59 -0.98
C ASN A 46 -5.39 -8.70 -1.97
N GLY A 47 -5.22 -9.89 -2.54
CA GLY A 47 -4.24 -10.08 -3.60
C GLY A 47 -2.86 -10.39 -3.09
N ARG A 48 -1.90 -9.56 -3.43
CA ARG A 48 -0.52 -9.86 -3.14
C ARG A 48 -0.21 -9.85 -1.65
N LEU A 49 0.52 -10.84 -1.19
CA LEU A 49 0.86 -10.95 0.23
C LEU A 49 2.29 -10.53 0.54
N GLU A 50 3.00 -10.01 -0.45
CA GLU A 50 4.35 -9.53 -0.25
C GLU A 50 4.53 -8.17 -0.87
N ALA A 51 5.29 -7.33 -0.22
CA ALA A 51 5.57 -6.00 -0.72
C ALA A 51 7.06 -5.70 -0.55
N ASN A 52 7.59 -4.93 -1.45
CA ASN A 52 9.01 -4.59 -1.45
C ASN A 52 9.22 -3.10 -1.26
N MET A 53 10.48 -2.70 -1.17
CA MET A 53 10.79 -1.29 -1.01
C MET A 53 10.23 -0.47 -2.17
N ASN A 54 9.85 0.73 -1.87
CA ASN A 54 9.30 1.69 -2.84
C ASN A 54 7.91 1.32 -3.35
N GLN A 55 7.31 0.29 -2.81
CA GLN A 55 5.91 -0.01 -3.10
C GLN A 55 5.04 0.62 -2.02
N PHE A 56 3.75 0.59 -2.21
CA PHE A 56 2.82 1.23 -1.29
C PHE A 56 1.88 0.20 -0.69
N LEU A 57 1.56 0.39 0.57
CA LEU A 57 0.50 -0.36 1.22
C LEU A 57 -0.69 0.57 1.31
N VAL A 58 -1.81 0.16 0.75
CA VAL A 58 -3.01 0.99 0.68
C VAL A 58 -4.14 0.27 1.39
N GLN A 59 -4.78 0.93 2.35
CA GLN A 59 -5.94 0.39 3.01
C GLN A 59 -7.19 1.07 2.46
N PHE A 60 -8.17 0.28 2.08
CA PHE A 60 -9.41 0.80 1.56
C PHE A 60 -10.45 0.89 2.68
N GLN A 61 -11.58 1.49 2.38
CA GLN A 61 -12.60 1.75 3.39
C GLN A 61 -13.18 0.49 4.01
N ASN A 62 -13.08 -0.63 3.32
CA ASN A 62 -13.55 -1.89 3.87
C ASN A 62 -12.52 -2.51 4.84
N GLY A 63 -11.42 -1.82 5.08
CA GLY A 63 -10.40 -2.30 6.01
C GLY A 63 -9.35 -3.18 5.40
N MET A 64 -9.52 -3.60 4.15
CA MET A 64 -8.56 -4.49 3.51
C MET A 64 -7.41 -3.70 2.92
N TRP A 65 -6.27 -4.32 2.87
CA TRP A 65 -5.06 -3.71 2.35
C TRP A 65 -4.68 -4.31 1.01
N GLN A 66 -3.98 -3.54 0.20
CA GLN A 66 -3.43 -4.03 -1.06
C GLN A 66 -2.08 -3.41 -1.30
N VAL A 67 -1.24 -4.09 -2.08
CA VAL A 67 0.07 -3.60 -2.43
C VAL A 67 0.00 -2.95 -3.81
N TYR A 68 0.50 -1.73 -3.89
CA TYR A 68 0.52 -1.00 -5.16
C TYR A 68 1.94 -0.58 -5.48
N GLY A 69 2.35 -0.73 -6.72
CA GLY A 69 3.60 -0.16 -7.19
C GLY A 69 3.41 1.32 -7.51
N THR A 70 4.48 1.98 -7.87
CA THR A 70 4.43 3.42 -8.15
C THR A 70 3.46 3.75 -9.28
N GLU A 71 3.50 2.98 -10.34
CA GLU A 71 2.60 3.26 -11.45
C GLU A 71 1.15 2.99 -11.08
N ALA A 72 0.92 1.91 -10.37
CA ALA A 72 -0.43 1.56 -9.98
C ALA A 72 -1.02 2.58 -9.01
N ILE A 73 -0.21 3.10 -8.10
CA ILE A 73 -0.70 4.07 -7.15
C ILE A 73 -1.02 5.38 -7.87
N ASN A 74 -0.25 5.74 -8.88
CA ASN A 74 -0.53 6.92 -9.65
C ASN A 74 -1.85 6.78 -10.40
N LYS A 75 -2.12 5.62 -10.96
CA LYS A 75 -3.37 5.40 -11.65
C LYS A 75 -4.56 5.43 -10.67
N LEU A 76 -4.36 4.88 -9.49
CA LEU A 76 -5.41 4.87 -8.50
C LEU A 76 -5.85 6.27 -8.14
N TYR A 77 -4.92 7.18 -8.01
CA TYR A 77 -5.26 8.54 -7.63
C TYR A 77 -5.53 9.46 -8.81
N LYS A 78 -4.92 9.21 -9.96
CA LYS A 78 -5.15 10.06 -11.07
C LYS A 78 -6.42 9.81 -11.80
N ASN A 79 -6.78 8.58 -11.97
CA ASN A 79 -7.92 8.27 -12.70
C ASN A 79 -9.16 8.91 -12.25
N PRO A 80 -9.61 8.65 -11.12
CA PRO A 80 -10.80 9.28 -10.65
C PRO A 80 -10.52 10.73 -10.48
N GLY A 81 -9.29 11.03 -10.25
CA GLY A 81 -9.00 12.37 -10.00
C GLY A 81 -8.71 13.17 -11.17
N LYS A 82 -8.76 12.59 -12.36
CA LYS A 82 -8.39 13.28 -13.37
C LYS A 82 -9.22 14.41 -13.52
N GLU A 83 -10.38 14.26 -13.53
CA GLU A 83 -11.18 15.32 -13.61
C GLU A 83 -11.19 15.95 -12.36
N ALA A 84 -10.89 15.27 -11.45
CA ALA A 84 -10.95 15.87 -10.22
C ALA A 84 -9.61 15.90 -9.71
N GLY A 85 -8.67 15.82 -10.53
CA GLY A 85 -7.34 15.67 -10.07
C GLY A 85 -6.96 16.65 -9.06
N ASN A 86 -7.53 17.75 -9.14
CA ASN A 86 -7.24 18.76 -8.22
C ASN A 86 -7.83 18.46 -6.91
N GLN A 87 -8.68 17.55 -6.81
CA GLN A 87 -9.25 17.29 -5.58
C GLN A 87 -8.35 16.62 -4.67
N TRP A 88 -7.33 16.07 -5.19
CA TRP A 88 -6.41 15.42 -4.31
C TRP A 88 -5.49 16.40 -3.71
N GLY A 89 -5.45 17.50 -4.28
CA GLY A 89 -4.59 18.53 -3.78
C GLY A 89 -5.20 19.18 -2.61
#